data_c5dc75ef5675bd5194f36b953b13e3f4
#
_entry.id   c5dc75ef5675bd5194f36b953b13e3f4
#
_cell.length_a   1.000
_cell.length_b   1.000
_cell.length_c   1.000
_cell.angle_alpha   90.00
_cell.angle_beta   90.00
_cell.angle_gamma   90.00
#
_symmetry.space_group_name_H-M   'P 1'
#
loop_
_entity.id
_entity.type
_entity.pdbx_description
1 polymer ?
#
loop_
_entity_poly.entity_id
_entity_poly.type
_entity_poly.pdbx_seq_one_letter_code
_entity_poly.pdbx_strand_id
1 'polypeptide(L)'
;MSQPQENVLFDLDQTIVPWDTQLVFRSYVLQQEGWRRVLTLVFILFLPLNKLLGAGGMKRVFHCYLWGMKRERLEELAASFVRDWLPQLTYPEIISEIERHRAEGRRLVLSSASPELWVQHIGKELGFDLSLGTLFDWGEKVGFFPDLIGENHKGQAKVTRLAELGITSGVEGYSDSRADLPLLALCEKQTLVNPLPGVKAHGAEHDWRLLEPPRPWKDRLAFGWGCTLQLFGLWKP
;
A
#
# COMPACT_ATOMS: atom_id res chain seq x y z
N MET A 1 -10.14 -34.62 -1.96
CA MET A 1 -10.31 -33.36 -1.16
C MET A 1 -9.01 -32.62 -1.29
N SER A 2 -8.98 -31.49 -1.99
CA SER A 2 -7.80 -30.60 -2.05
C SER A 2 -7.48 -30.13 -0.63
N GLN A 3 -6.20 -30.24 -0.22
CA GLN A 3 -5.75 -29.67 1.04
C GLN A 3 -6.13 -28.16 1.05
N PRO A 4 -6.53 -27.59 2.21
CA PRO A 4 -6.77 -26.16 2.31
C PRO A 4 -5.51 -25.43 1.86
N GLN A 5 -5.67 -24.50 0.92
CA GLN A 5 -4.55 -23.77 0.36
C GLN A 5 -3.94 -22.86 1.44
N GLU A 6 -2.66 -23.02 1.71
CA GLU A 6 -1.93 -22.22 2.71
C GLU A 6 -1.79 -20.77 2.23
N ASN A 7 -2.44 -19.84 2.90
CA ASN A 7 -2.35 -18.42 2.57
C ASN A 7 -1.11 -17.77 3.21
N VAL A 8 -0.45 -16.87 2.47
CA VAL A 8 0.58 -15.97 3.00
C VAL A 8 0.11 -14.55 2.77
N LEU A 9 0.08 -13.75 3.84
CA LEU A 9 -0.51 -12.41 3.83
C LEU A 9 0.59 -11.35 3.83
N PHE A 10 0.57 -10.44 2.85
CA PHE A 10 1.52 -9.35 2.75
C PHE A 10 0.82 -7.99 2.81
N ASP A 11 1.34 -7.08 3.61
CA ASP A 11 1.13 -5.66 3.42
C ASP A 11 2.03 -5.12 2.32
N LEU A 12 1.75 -3.93 1.79
CA LEU A 12 2.47 -3.33 0.67
C LEU A 12 3.41 -2.20 1.09
N ASP A 13 2.80 -1.13 1.62
CA ASP A 13 3.49 0.14 1.89
C ASP A 13 4.43 -0.01 3.09
N GLN A 14 5.71 0.32 2.92
CA GLN A 14 6.80 0.11 3.88
C GLN A 14 7.09 -1.36 4.24
N THR A 15 6.42 -2.31 3.57
CA THR A 15 6.62 -3.76 3.71
C THR A 15 7.27 -4.36 2.46
N ILE A 16 6.62 -4.35 1.31
CA ILE A 16 7.20 -4.77 0.01
C ILE A 16 7.93 -3.59 -0.64
N VAL A 17 7.32 -2.41 -0.58
CA VAL A 17 7.82 -1.15 -1.11
C VAL A 17 8.23 -0.26 0.07
N PRO A 18 9.44 0.35 0.10
CA PRO A 18 9.90 1.18 1.22
C PRO A 18 9.08 2.46 1.44
N TRP A 19 8.33 2.90 0.45
CA TRP A 19 7.56 4.13 0.45
C TRP A 19 6.05 3.88 0.56
N ASP A 20 5.28 4.93 0.87
CA ASP A 20 3.82 4.93 0.69
C ASP A 20 3.50 5.03 -0.81
N THR A 21 2.89 3.99 -1.36
CA THR A 21 2.59 3.92 -2.81
C THR A 21 1.61 4.99 -3.26
N GLN A 22 0.79 5.56 -2.37
CA GLN A 22 -0.08 6.69 -2.72
C GLN A 22 0.75 7.95 -3.05
N LEU A 23 1.82 8.22 -2.26
CA LEU A 23 2.73 9.33 -2.54
C LEU A 23 3.56 9.07 -3.80
N VAL A 24 4.06 7.85 -3.97
CA VAL A 24 4.87 7.48 -5.14
C VAL A 24 4.03 7.55 -6.41
N PHE A 25 2.82 6.98 -6.42
CA PHE A 25 1.89 7.06 -7.55
C PHE A 25 1.50 8.51 -7.87
N ARG A 26 1.25 9.32 -6.83
CA ARG A 26 1.04 10.75 -7.01
C ARG A 26 2.23 11.41 -7.71
N SER A 27 3.45 11.14 -7.27
CA SER A 27 4.66 11.68 -7.90
C SER A 27 4.74 11.28 -9.37
N TYR A 28 4.45 10.01 -9.70
CA TYR A 28 4.40 9.52 -11.07
C TYR A 28 3.40 10.31 -11.93
N VAL A 29 2.14 10.41 -11.49
CA VAL A 29 1.08 11.14 -12.20
C VAL A 29 1.44 12.61 -12.41
N LEU A 30 1.97 13.30 -11.38
CA LEU A 30 2.35 14.71 -11.47
C LEU A 30 3.55 14.94 -12.41
N GLN A 31 4.33 13.93 -12.71
CA GLN A 31 5.38 14.02 -13.74
C GLN A 31 4.82 13.84 -15.14
N GLN A 32 3.83 12.96 -15.31
CA GLN A 32 3.17 12.78 -16.60
C GLN A 32 2.26 13.98 -16.98
N GLU A 33 1.59 14.57 -15.96
CA GLU A 33 0.63 15.66 -16.12
C GLU A 33 0.97 16.82 -15.17
N GLY A 34 2.05 17.55 -15.48
CA GLY A 34 2.67 18.54 -14.58
C GLY A 34 1.74 19.69 -14.11
N TRP A 35 0.71 20.04 -14.88
CA TRP A 35 -0.27 21.04 -14.50
C TRP A 35 -1.04 20.69 -13.22
N ARG A 36 -1.19 19.38 -12.94
CA ARG A 36 -1.90 18.87 -11.75
C ARG A 36 -1.20 19.22 -10.43
N ARG A 37 0.06 19.69 -10.49
CA ARG A 37 0.78 20.18 -9.30
C ARG A 37 0.05 21.30 -8.59
N VAL A 38 -0.73 22.13 -9.30
CA VAL A 38 -1.54 23.20 -8.67
C VAL A 38 -2.56 22.62 -7.69
N LEU A 39 -3.07 21.43 -7.94
CA LEU A 39 -4.02 20.74 -7.05
C LEU A 39 -3.39 20.28 -5.72
N THR A 40 -2.05 20.29 -5.61
CA THR A 40 -1.36 20.07 -4.34
C THR A 40 -1.70 21.18 -3.33
N LEU A 41 -1.93 22.40 -3.79
CA LEU A 41 -2.35 23.53 -2.93
C LEU A 41 -3.70 23.25 -2.26
N VAL A 42 -4.62 22.60 -2.97
CA VAL A 42 -5.91 22.18 -2.40
C VAL A 42 -5.68 21.23 -1.23
N PHE A 43 -4.89 20.18 -1.42
CA PHE A 43 -4.57 19.24 -0.34
C PHE A 43 -3.95 19.95 0.87
N ILE A 44 -2.98 20.85 0.63
CA ILE A 44 -2.33 21.63 1.70
C ILE A 44 -3.34 22.50 2.46
N LEU A 45 -4.28 23.15 1.75
CA LEU A 45 -5.33 23.96 2.36
C LEU A 45 -6.23 23.16 3.31
N PHE A 46 -6.46 21.88 3.03
CA PHE A 46 -7.28 21.00 3.85
C PHE A 46 -6.51 20.32 5.00
N LEU A 47 -5.17 20.38 5.06
CA LEU A 47 -4.39 19.76 6.13
C LEU A 47 -4.82 20.18 7.56
N PRO A 48 -5.14 21.46 7.84
CA PRO A 48 -5.62 21.84 9.18
C PRO A 48 -6.93 21.19 9.58
N LEU A 49 -7.74 20.73 8.62
CA LEU A 49 -9.03 20.08 8.83
C LEU A 49 -8.92 18.55 9.05
N ASN A 50 -7.71 18.00 9.16
CA ASN A 50 -7.49 16.56 9.23
C ASN A 50 -8.26 15.89 10.38
N LYS A 51 -8.36 16.54 11.54
CA LYS A 51 -9.10 16.02 12.70
C LYS A 51 -10.60 15.98 12.47
N LEU A 52 -11.14 16.93 11.70
CA LEU A 52 -12.57 17.00 11.36
C LEU A 52 -12.93 15.98 10.29
N LEU A 53 -12.10 15.86 9.26
CA LEU A 53 -12.34 14.98 8.12
C LEU A 53 -12.02 13.51 8.42
N GLY A 54 -11.17 13.26 9.40
CA GLY A 54 -10.65 11.93 9.70
C GLY A 54 -9.82 11.33 8.56
N ALA A 55 -9.38 10.09 8.73
CA ALA A 55 -8.49 9.42 7.77
C ALA A 55 -9.14 9.21 6.40
N GLY A 56 -10.42 8.82 6.36
CA GLY A 56 -11.16 8.61 5.11
C GLY A 56 -11.35 9.91 4.32
N GLY A 57 -11.80 10.99 4.99
CA GLY A 57 -11.98 12.29 4.37
C GLY A 57 -10.66 12.87 3.84
N MET A 58 -9.59 12.79 4.63
CA MET A 58 -8.26 13.23 4.19
C MET A 58 -7.73 12.41 3.00
N LYS A 59 -8.02 11.12 2.96
CA LYS A 59 -7.66 10.27 1.83
C LYS A 59 -8.37 10.70 0.54
N ARG A 60 -9.66 11.07 0.61
CA ARG A 60 -10.41 11.64 -0.52
C ARG A 60 -9.79 12.96 -1.00
N VAL A 61 -9.50 13.87 -0.06
CA VAL A 61 -8.83 15.14 -0.38
C VAL A 61 -7.44 14.92 -0.99
N PHE A 62 -6.68 13.94 -0.49
CA PHE A 62 -5.36 13.60 -1.03
C PHE A 62 -5.41 13.27 -2.53
N HIS A 63 -6.48 12.61 -2.99
CA HIS A 63 -6.64 12.21 -4.39
C HIS A 63 -7.21 13.32 -5.30
N CYS A 64 -7.42 14.56 -4.80
CA CYS A 64 -7.88 15.70 -5.61
C CYS A 64 -7.00 15.96 -6.85
N TYR A 65 -5.73 15.57 -6.83
CA TYR A 65 -4.83 15.71 -7.98
C TYR A 65 -5.27 14.90 -9.21
N LEU A 66 -6.17 13.92 -9.04
CA LEU A 66 -6.74 13.11 -10.12
C LEU A 66 -8.00 13.74 -10.74
N TRP A 67 -8.49 14.86 -10.17
CA TRP A 67 -9.72 15.51 -10.62
C TRP A 67 -9.82 15.67 -12.14
N GLY A 68 -11.00 15.31 -12.68
CA GLY A 68 -11.33 15.42 -14.10
C GLY A 68 -10.61 14.41 -15.02
N MET A 69 -9.75 13.53 -14.44
CA MET A 69 -9.09 12.47 -15.20
C MET A 69 -10.12 11.43 -15.63
N LYS A 70 -10.09 11.01 -16.89
CA LYS A 70 -10.90 9.89 -17.36
C LYS A 70 -10.45 8.58 -16.72
N ARG A 71 -11.38 7.68 -16.49
CA ARG A 71 -11.12 6.37 -15.87
C ARG A 71 -10.07 5.58 -16.65
N GLU A 72 -10.17 5.54 -17.97
CA GLU A 72 -9.23 4.83 -18.84
C GLU A 72 -7.81 5.38 -18.68
N ARG A 73 -7.67 6.72 -18.57
CA ARG A 73 -6.38 7.37 -18.38
C ARG A 73 -5.77 7.05 -17.00
N LEU A 74 -6.60 6.97 -15.98
CA LEU A 74 -6.15 6.58 -14.63
C LEU A 74 -5.64 5.12 -14.61
N GLU A 75 -6.35 4.21 -15.27
CA GLU A 75 -5.94 2.81 -15.43
C GLU A 75 -4.61 2.68 -16.22
N GLU A 76 -4.46 3.43 -17.31
CA GLU A 76 -3.21 3.48 -18.09
C GLU A 76 -2.04 3.96 -17.23
N LEU A 77 -2.25 5.02 -16.43
CA LEU A 77 -1.21 5.56 -15.53
C LEU A 77 -0.85 4.56 -14.44
N ALA A 78 -1.83 3.84 -13.88
CA ALA A 78 -1.57 2.81 -12.87
C ALA A 78 -0.75 1.65 -13.45
N ALA A 79 -1.11 1.16 -14.64
CA ALA A 79 -0.35 0.12 -15.32
C ALA A 79 1.07 0.58 -15.69
N SER A 80 1.20 1.81 -16.20
CA SER A 80 2.50 2.39 -16.57
C SER A 80 3.38 2.64 -15.34
N PHE A 81 2.82 3.11 -14.24
CA PHE A 81 3.52 3.28 -12.97
C PHE A 81 4.16 1.98 -12.50
N VAL A 82 3.40 0.89 -12.52
CA VAL A 82 3.89 -0.43 -12.10
C VAL A 82 5.03 -0.88 -13.01
N ARG A 83 4.83 -0.83 -14.32
CA ARG A 83 5.86 -1.22 -15.29
C ARG A 83 7.15 -0.40 -15.16
N ASP A 84 7.03 0.94 -15.02
CA ASP A 84 8.16 1.86 -15.14
C ASP A 84 8.92 2.04 -13.81
N TRP A 85 8.23 1.97 -12.65
CA TRP A 85 8.81 2.31 -11.37
C TRP A 85 8.89 1.15 -10.36
N LEU A 86 7.93 0.20 -10.38
CA LEU A 86 7.89 -0.88 -9.38
C LEU A 86 9.21 -1.68 -9.29
N PRO A 87 9.90 -2.02 -10.40
CA PRO A 87 11.15 -2.80 -10.31
C PRO A 87 12.26 -2.14 -9.48
N GLN A 88 12.23 -0.80 -9.35
CA GLN A 88 13.20 -0.02 -8.59
C GLN A 88 12.72 0.31 -7.17
N LEU A 89 11.48 -0.06 -6.84
CA LEU A 89 10.82 0.31 -5.59
C LEU A 89 10.74 -0.81 -4.56
N THR A 90 10.97 -2.05 -4.95
CA THR A 90 10.78 -3.20 -4.05
C THR A 90 12.02 -3.52 -3.22
N TYR A 91 11.83 -4.05 -2.03
CA TYR A 91 12.92 -4.66 -1.27
C TYR A 91 13.26 -6.03 -1.85
N PRO A 92 14.51 -6.25 -2.32
CA PRO A 92 14.92 -7.55 -2.90
C PRO A 92 14.73 -8.72 -1.94
N GLU A 93 14.94 -8.49 -0.63
CA GLU A 93 14.77 -9.50 0.40
C GLU A 93 13.31 -9.96 0.51
N ILE A 94 12.35 -9.02 0.36
CA ILE A 94 10.93 -9.36 0.40
C ILE A 94 10.49 -10.03 -0.90
N ILE A 95 11.03 -9.62 -2.04
CA ILE A 95 10.80 -10.33 -3.31
C ILE A 95 11.26 -11.79 -3.20
N SER A 96 12.42 -12.03 -2.59
CA SER A 96 12.92 -13.41 -2.35
C SER A 96 11.97 -14.22 -1.45
N GLU A 97 11.35 -13.60 -0.44
CA GLU A 97 10.33 -14.26 0.39
C GLU A 97 9.06 -14.60 -0.41
N ILE A 98 8.59 -13.66 -1.25
CA ILE A 98 7.46 -13.89 -2.15
C ILE A 98 7.73 -15.08 -3.08
N GLU A 99 8.91 -15.11 -3.70
CA GLU A 99 9.33 -16.21 -4.58
C GLU A 99 9.45 -17.54 -3.84
N ARG A 100 9.99 -17.54 -2.62
CA ARG A 100 10.07 -18.72 -1.76
C ARG A 100 8.68 -19.31 -1.52
N HIS A 101 7.74 -18.49 -1.07
CA HIS A 101 6.37 -18.94 -0.80
C HIS A 101 5.67 -19.46 -2.06
N ARG A 102 5.91 -18.79 -3.20
CA ARG A 102 5.38 -19.26 -4.50
C ARG A 102 5.96 -20.61 -4.89
N ALA A 103 7.26 -20.82 -4.72
CA ALA A 103 7.91 -22.11 -5.01
C ALA A 103 7.40 -23.24 -4.09
N GLU A 104 6.96 -22.90 -2.87
CA GLU A 104 6.32 -23.83 -1.93
C GLU A 104 4.82 -24.08 -2.27
N GLY A 105 4.29 -23.49 -3.34
CA GLY A 105 2.90 -23.67 -3.78
C GLY A 105 1.85 -22.97 -2.91
N ARG A 106 2.24 -21.99 -2.10
CA ARG A 106 1.35 -21.21 -1.23
C ARG A 106 0.58 -20.15 -2.01
N ARG A 107 -0.60 -19.83 -1.52
CA ARG A 107 -1.42 -18.75 -2.05
C ARG A 107 -0.95 -17.42 -1.50
N LEU A 108 -0.56 -16.50 -2.38
CA LEU A 108 -0.06 -15.18 -2.04
C LEU A 108 -1.20 -14.17 -2.03
N VAL A 109 -1.37 -13.47 -0.91
CA VAL A 109 -2.42 -12.46 -0.73
C VAL A 109 -1.79 -11.13 -0.37
N LEU A 110 -1.99 -10.13 -1.22
CA LEU A 110 -1.61 -8.74 -0.98
C LEU A 110 -2.78 -7.97 -0.38
N SER A 111 -2.59 -7.31 0.75
CA SER A 111 -3.64 -6.57 1.46
C SER A 111 -3.11 -5.22 1.93
N SER A 112 -3.45 -4.14 1.21
CA SER A 112 -2.91 -2.80 1.43
C SER A 112 -3.99 -1.76 1.70
N ALA A 113 -3.68 -0.77 2.54
CA ALA A 113 -4.53 0.41 2.70
C ALA A 113 -4.53 1.32 1.46
N SER A 114 -3.60 1.17 0.54
CA SER A 114 -3.54 1.94 -0.71
C SER A 114 -4.72 1.63 -1.64
N PRO A 115 -5.11 2.54 -2.55
CA PRO A 115 -6.19 2.30 -3.50
C PRO A 115 -6.02 1.03 -4.32
N GLU A 116 -7.09 0.23 -4.35
CA GLU A 116 -7.09 -1.09 -4.99
C GLU A 116 -6.69 -1.03 -6.46
N LEU A 117 -6.98 0.07 -7.15
CA LEU A 117 -6.69 0.26 -8.56
C LEU A 117 -5.22 -0.07 -8.89
N TRP A 118 -4.25 0.54 -8.22
CA TRP A 118 -2.84 0.20 -8.49
C TRP A 118 -2.32 -0.96 -7.65
N VAL A 119 -2.95 -1.28 -6.52
CA VAL A 119 -2.60 -2.48 -5.74
C VAL A 119 -2.81 -3.75 -6.55
N GLN A 120 -3.87 -3.82 -7.36
CA GLN A 120 -4.11 -4.95 -8.27
C GLN A 120 -3.04 -5.06 -9.36
N HIS A 121 -2.61 -3.94 -9.96
CA HIS A 121 -1.51 -3.95 -10.94
C HIS A 121 -0.20 -4.40 -10.30
N ILE A 122 0.13 -3.89 -9.10
CA ILE A 122 1.31 -4.31 -8.35
C ILE A 122 1.26 -5.81 -8.03
N GLY A 123 0.14 -6.28 -7.49
CA GLY A 123 0.00 -7.68 -7.13
C GLY A 123 0.09 -8.61 -8.35
N LYS A 124 -0.51 -8.22 -9.47
CA LYS A 124 -0.38 -8.96 -10.74
C LYS A 124 1.08 -9.04 -11.19
N GLU A 125 1.82 -7.94 -11.16
CA GLU A 125 3.23 -7.88 -11.56
C GLU A 125 4.10 -8.74 -10.64
N LEU A 126 3.85 -8.70 -9.33
CA LEU A 126 4.58 -9.50 -8.36
C LEU A 126 4.06 -10.94 -8.23
N GLY A 127 3.02 -11.32 -9.00
CA GLY A 127 2.47 -12.68 -9.05
C GLY A 127 1.67 -13.08 -7.80
N PHE A 128 0.93 -12.15 -7.20
CA PHE A 128 -0.02 -12.45 -6.14
C PHE A 128 -1.30 -13.07 -6.70
N ASP A 129 -1.87 -14.05 -5.99
CA ASP A 129 -3.13 -14.70 -6.36
C ASP A 129 -4.36 -13.83 -6.05
N LEU A 130 -4.24 -12.96 -5.04
CA LEU A 130 -5.28 -12.03 -4.62
C LEU A 130 -4.63 -10.72 -4.17
N SER A 131 -5.22 -9.60 -4.62
CA SER A 131 -4.75 -8.26 -4.25
C SER A 131 -5.93 -7.40 -3.82
N LEU A 132 -5.89 -6.91 -2.60
CA LEU A 132 -6.94 -6.13 -1.96
C LEU A 132 -6.41 -4.76 -1.54
N GLY A 133 -7.20 -3.73 -1.81
CA GLY A 133 -6.88 -2.36 -1.44
C GLY A 133 -8.11 -1.58 -0.99
N THR A 134 -7.94 -0.30 -0.72
CA THR A 134 -9.08 0.59 -0.47
C THR A 134 -9.83 0.83 -1.78
N LEU A 135 -11.12 0.56 -1.79
CA LEU A 135 -11.98 0.79 -2.94
C LEU A 135 -12.39 2.27 -3.04
N PHE A 136 -12.34 2.79 -4.25
CA PHE A 136 -12.80 4.13 -4.59
C PHE A 136 -13.80 4.10 -5.74
N ASP A 137 -14.79 4.95 -5.69
CA ASP A 137 -15.59 5.29 -6.86
C ASP A 137 -14.86 6.37 -7.68
N TRP A 138 -14.22 5.92 -8.73
CA TRP A 138 -13.52 6.82 -9.65
C TRP A 138 -14.44 7.44 -10.70
N GLY A 139 -15.67 6.92 -10.88
CA GLY A 139 -16.59 7.32 -11.93
C GLY A 139 -16.01 7.18 -13.35
N GLU A 140 -16.70 7.70 -14.37
CA GLU A 140 -16.13 7.85 -15.73
C GLU A 140 -15.05 8.94 -15.78
N LYS A 141 -15.21 9.97 -14.94
CA LYS A 141 -14.22 11.00 -14.65
C LYS A 141 -14.09 11.17 -13.16
N VAL A 142 -12.85 11.18 -12.69
CA VAL A 142 -12.56 11.31 -11.25
C VAL A 142 -13.13 12.61 -10.71
N GLY A 143 -13.96 12.51 -9.68
CA GLY A 143 -14.51 13.64 -8.93
C GLY A 143 -13.42 14.44 -8.21
N PHE A 144 -13.76 15.64 -7.73
CA PHE A 144 -12.79 16.50 -7.04
C PHE A 144 -12.30 15.85 -5.71
N PHE A 145 -13.20 15.19 -5.02
CA PHE A 145 -12.91 14.35 -3.85
C PHE A 145 -13.57 12.98 -4.08
N PRO A 146 -12.87 12.02 -4.71
CA PRO A 146 -13.46 10.72 -5.05
C PRO A 146 -13.94 10.00 -3.78
N ASP A 147 -15.09 9.35 -3.86
CA ASP A 147 -15.71 8.67 -2.74
C ASP A 147 -15.04 7.31 -2.47
N LEU A 148 -14.96 6.95 -1.18
CA LEU A 148 -14.62 5.58 -0.78
C LEU A 148 -15.86 4.69 -0.94
N ILE A 149 -15.65 3.49 -1.48
CA ILE A 149 -16.65 2.42 -1.45
C ILE A 149 -16.38 1.58 -0.21
N GLY A 150 -17.27 1.68 0.78
CA GLY A 150 -17.08 1.05 2.08
C GLY A 150 -16.01 1.74 2.94
N GLU A 151 -15.23 0.96 3.65
CA GLU A 151 -14.22 1.45 4.60
C GLU A 151 -12.81 1.55 3.98
N ASN A 152 -11.97 2.38 4.61
CA ASN A 152 -10.54 2.37 4.32
C ASN A 152 -9.96 1.00 4.71
N HIS A 153 -9.36 0.28 3.77
CA HIS A 153 -8.85 -1.08 3.92
C HIS A 153 -7.60 -1.13 4.83
N LYS A 154 -7.80 -0.82 6.13
CA LYS A 154 -6.74 -0.70 7.12
C LYS A 154 -7.15 -1.36 8.45
N GLY A 155 -6.21 -2.01 9.12
CA GLY A 155 -6.46 -2.62 10.42
C GLY A 155 -7.53 -3.71 10.34
N GLN A 156 -8.59 -3.60 11.17
CA GLN A 156 -9.66 -4.60 11.22
C GLN A 156 -10.40 -4.74 9.89
N ALA A 157 -10.53 -3.69 9.08
CA ALA A 157 -11.17 -3.77 7.77
C ALA A 157 -10.46 -4.74 6.80
N LYS A 158 -9.13 -4.91 6.91
CA LYS A 158 -8.38 -5.94 6.17
C LYS A 158 -8.89 -7.34 6.56
N VAL A 159 -9.00 -7.60 7.85
CA VAL A 159 -9.44 -8.91 8.39
C VAL A 159 -10.88 -9.22 7.99
N THR A 160 -11.79 -8.23 8.12
CA THR A 160 -13.19 -8.38 7.74
C THR A 160 -13.31 -8.77 6.26
N ARG A 161 -12.63 -8.05 5.38
CA ARG A 161 -12.70 -8.33 3.94
C ARG A 161 -12.07 -9.67 3.54
N LEU A 162 -10.98 -10.08 4.21
CA LEU A 162 -10.39 -11.41 4.02
C LEU A 162 -11.37 -12.51 4.45
N ALA A 163 -12.05 -12.34 5.59
CA ALA A 163 -13.05 -13.30 6.08
C ALA A 163 -14.25 -13.43 5.13
N GLU A 164 -14.72 -12.32 4.53
CA GLU A 164 -15.77 -12.33 3.50
C GLU A 164 -15.37 -13.16 2.27
N LEU A 165 -14.07 -13.24 1.99
CA LEU A 165 -13.49 -14.06 0.90
C LEU A 165 -13.09 -15.47 1.34
N GLY A 166 -13.48 -15.86 2.57
CA GLY A 166 -13.19 -17.19 3.13
C GLY A 166 -11.74 -17.38 3.60
N ILE A 167 -10.96 -16.28 3.73
CA ILE A 167 -9.58 -16.32 4.22
C ILE A 167 -9.59 -15.92 5.70
N THR A 168 -9.56 -16.91 6.57
CA THR A 168 -9.61 -16.74 8.04
C THR A 168 -8.31 -17.10 8.74
N SER A 169 -7.31 -17.61 8.01
CA SER A 169 -5.99 -17.98 8.53
C SER A 169 -4.92 -17.88 7.44
N GLY A 170 -3.67 -17.75 7.88
CA GLY A 170 -2.49 -17.79 7.04
C GLY A 170 -1.33 -18.51 7.72
N VAL A 171 -0.38 -19.04 6.94
CA VAL A 171 0.83 -19.69 7.48
C VAL A 171 1.88 -18.66 7.86
N GLU A 172 1.95 -17.53 7.14
CA GLU A 172 2.86 -16.43 7.49
C GLU A 172 2.27 -15.07 7.05
N GLY A 173 2.53 -14.02 7.85
CA GLY A 173 2.11 -12.65 7.58
C GLY A 173 3.27 -11.68 7.65
N TYR A 174 3.32 -10.70 6.74
CA TYR A 174 4.36 -9.69 6.60
C TYR A 174 3.77 -8.29 6.73
N SER A 175 4.28 -7.46 7.65
CA SER A 175 3.91 -6.04 7.79
C SER A 175 4.95 -5.24 8.57
N ASP A 176 4.96 -3.91 8.37
CA ASP A 176 5.73 -2.94 9.18
C ASP A 176 4.90 -2.32 10.30
N SER A 177 3.56 -2.43 10.21
CA SER A 177 2.61 -1.50 10.85
C SER A 177 1.89 -2.07 12.06
N ARG A 178 1.77 -1.26 13.11
CA ARG A 178 0.89 -1.55 14.25
C ARG A 178 -0.58 -1.74 13.85
N ALA A 179 -1.02 -1.09 12.78
CA ALA A 179 -2.39 -1.22 12.30
C ALA A 179 -2.69 -2.64 11.81
N ASP A 180 -1.68 -3.39 11.39
CA ASP A 180 -1.80 -4.73 10.85
C ASP A 180 -1.63 -5.86 11.89
N LEU A 181 -1.55 -5.52 13.18
CA LEU A 181 -1.58 -6.55 14.23
C LEU A 181 -2.79 -7.49 14.11
N PRO A 182 -4.01 -7.03 13.77
CA PRO A 182 -5.14 -7.93 13.52
C PRO A 182 -4.92 -8.85 12.30
N LEU A 183 -4.26 -8.36 11.25
CA LEU A 183 -3.91 -9.16 10.06
C LEU A 183 -2.87 -10.23 10.41
N LEU A 184 -1.81 -9.84 11.13
CA LEU A 184 -0.74 -10.74 11.58
C LEU A 184 -1.26 -11.80 12.54
N ALA A 185 -2.26 -11.48 13.36
CA ALA A 185 -2.89 -12.42 14.29
C ALA A 185 -3.66 -13.55 13.58
N LEU A 186 -3.97 -13.45 12.29
CA LEU A 186 -4.52 -14.55 11.49
C LEU A 186 -3.47 -15.57 11.11
N CYS A 187 -2.19 -15.27 11.24
CA CYS A 187 -1.10 -16.08 10.73
C CYS A 187 -0.43 -16.89 11.85
N GLU A 188 0.05 -18.09 11.48
CA GLU A 188 0.83 -18.94 12.39
C GLU A 188 2.21 -18.32 12.70
N LYS A 189 2.81 -17.67 11.70
CA LYS A 189 4.09 -16.96 11.81
C LYS A 189 3.93 -15.51 11.41
N GLN A 190 4.61 -14.65 12.14
CA GLN A 190 4.59 -13.21 11.90
C GLN A 190 6.01 -12.73 11.58
N THR A 191 6.13 -11.96 10.50
CA THR A 191 7.37 -11.33 10.07
C THR A 191 7.18 -9.83 10.00
N LEU A 192 7.92 -9.10 10.83
CA LEU A 192 7.96 -7.64 10.81
C LEU A 192 9.03 -7.16 9.85
N VAL A 193 8.66 -6.22 8.96
CA VAL A 193 9.57 -5.63 8.00
C VAL A 193 9.83 -4.17 8.39
N ASN A 194 11.05 -3.83 8.75
CA ASN A 194 11.42 -2.45 9.10
C ASN A 194 10.44 -1.74 10.06
N PRO A 195 9.94 -2.39 11.13
CA PRO A 195 8.90 -1.82 11.99
C PRO A 195 9.39 -0.59 12.75
N LEU A 196 8.43 0.26 13.18
CA LEU A 196 8.72 1.30 14.15
C LEU A 196 9.06 0.69 15.53
N PRO A 197 9.82 1.42 16.40
CA PRO A 197 10.32 0.88 17.66
C PRO A 197 9.27 0.20 18.55
N GLY A 198 8.06 0.77 18.65
CA GLY A 198 6.99 0.18 19.47
C GLY A 198 6.41 -1.12 18.87
N VAL A 199 6.42 -1.28 17.54
CA VAL A 199 6.00 -2.52 16.88
C VAL A 199 7.11 -3.56 16.98
N LYS A 200 8.38 -3.12 16.85
CA LYS A 200 9.55 -3.98 17.03
C LYS A 200 9.60 -4.58 18.43
N ALA A 201 9.34 -3.76 19.47
CA ALA A 201 9.29 -4.23 20.85
C ALA A 201 8.17 -5.28 21.03
N HIS A 202 6.97 -5.01 20.52
CA HIS A 202 5.86 -5.96 20.57
C HIS A 202 6.21 -7.29 19.86
N GLY A 203 6.84 -7.25 18.68
CA GLY A 203 7.28 -8.46 17.98
C GLY A 203 8.34 -9.25 18.76
N ALA A 204 9.27 -8.57 19.43
CA ALA A 204 10.28 -9.21 20.28
C ALA A 204 9.68 -9.92 21.51
N GLU A 205 8.60 -9.37 22.09
CA GLU A 205 7.87 -10.01 23.21
C GLU A 205 7.14 -11.30 22.79
N HIS A 206 6.92 -11.51 21.47
CA HIS A 206 6.18 -12.64 20.90
C HIS A 206 7.03 -13.52 19.99
N ASP A 207 8.35 -13.39 20.02
CA ASP A 207 9.31 -14.13 19.16
C ASP A 207 9.03 -14.03 17.65
N TRP A 208 8.50 -12.88 17.20
CA TRP A 208 8.24 -12.64 15.79
C TRP A 208 9.53 -12.44 14.99
N ARG A 209 9.55 -12.96 13.78
CA ARG A 209 10.68 -12.77 12.86
C ARG A 209 10.82 -11.28 12.51
N LEU A 210 12.06 -10.80 12.47
CA LEU A 210 12.38 -9.43 12.07
C LEU A 210 13.21 -9.46 10.77
N LEU A 211 12.77 -8.70 9.77
CA LEU A 211 13.52 -8.39 8.56
C LEU A 211 13.77 -6.88 8.51
N GLU A 212 15.01 -6.48 8.34
CA GLU A 212 15.41 -5.07 8.26
C GLU A 212 16.18 -4.81 6.96
N PRO A 213 15.53 -4.94 5.77
CA PRO A 213 16.17 -4.58 4.52
C PRO A 213 16.63 -3.11 4.52
N PRO A 214 17.71 -2.76 3.80
CA PRO A 214 18.24 -1.41 3.79
C PRO A 214 17.22 -0.42 3.23
N ARG A 215 16.93 0.64 3.99
CA ARG A 215 16.03 1.70 3.55
C ARG A 215 16.72 2.62 2.53
N PRO A 216 16.01 3.13 1.51
CA PRO A 216 16.60 4.04 0.51
C PRO A 216 16.80 5.48 1.04
N TRP A 217 16.67 5.70 2.33
CA TRP A 217 16.94 6.98 2.99
C TRP A 217 17.84 6.80 4.20
N LYS A 218 18.67 7.81 4.43
CA LYS A 218 19.68 7.79 5.49
C LYS A 218 19.09 7.97 6.89
N ASP A 219 18.10 8.85 7.03
CA ASP A 219 17.50 9.25 8.29
C ASP A 219 16.06 9.77 8.11
N ARG A 220 15.41 10.15 9.20
CA ARG A 220 14.03 10.66 9.19
C ARG A 220 13.87 11.96 8.39
N LEU A 221 14.89 12.82 8.35
CA LEU A 221 14.82 14.06 7.58
C LEU A 221 14.86 13.76 6.08
N ALA A 222 15.75 12.85 5.65
CA ALA A 222 15.82 12.38 4.28
C ALA A 222 14.51 11.68 3.85
N PHE A 223 13.91 10.88 4.74
CA PHE A 223 12.58 10.30 4.50
C PHE A 223 11.52 11.38 4.30
N GLY A 224 11.41 12.34 5.23
CA GLY A 224 10.45 13.45 5.14
C GLY A 224 10.66 14.31 3.89
N TRP A 225 11.91 14.55 3.51
CA TRP A 225 12.24 15.25 2.26
C TRP A 225 11.79 14.45 1.03
N GLY A 226 12.05 13.13 1.01
CA GLY A 226 11.55 12.24 -0.04
C GLY A 226 10.03 12.29 -0.18
N CYS A 227 9.29 12.19 0.93
CA CYS A 227 7.83 12.32 0.94
C CYS A 227 7.37 13.70 0.42
N THR A 228 8.07 14.78 0.78
CA THR A 228 7.78 16.12 0.28
C THR A 228 7.98 16.19 -1.24
N LEU A 229 9.09 15.69 -1.75
CA LEU A 229 9.34 15.65 -3.19
C LEU A 229 8.27 14.81 -3.92
N GLN A 230 7.86 13.68 -3.35
CA GLN A 230 6.78 12.84 -3.90
C GLN A 230 5.46 13.60 -3.94
N LEU A 231 5.11 14.32 -2.87
CA LEU A 231 3.89 15.13 -2.79
C LEU A 231 3.79 16.16 -3.93
N PHE A 232 4.91 16.76 -4.31
CA PHE A 232 4.99 17.77 -5.38
C PHE A 232 5.33 17.20 -6.78
N GLY A 233 5.50 15.89 -6.91
CA GLY A 233 5.84 15.26 -8.19
C GLY A 233 7.26 15.57 -8.68
N LEU A 234 8.19 15.74 -7.74
CA LEU A 234 9.60 16.05 -8.01
C LEU A 234 10.53 14.87 -7.71
N TRP A 235 9.99 13.78 -7.19
CA TRP A 235 10.73 12.58 -6.82
C TRP A 235 10.64 11.49 -7.90
N LYS A 236 11.75 10.79 -8.13
CA LYS A 236 11.84 9.55 -8.94
C LYS A 236 12.57 8.47 -8.15
N PRO A 237 12.31 7.18 -8.41
CA PRO A 237 13.10 6.09 -7.85
C PRO A 237 14.53 6.08 -8.34
#